data_0429067a3ba89dec40f590e180eccde3
#
_entry.id   0429067a3ba89dec40f590e180eccde3
#
_cell.length_a   1.000
_cell.length_b   1.000
_cell.length_c   1.000
_cell.angle_alpha   90.00
_cell.angle_beta   90.00
_cell.angle_gamma   90.00
#
_symmetry.space_group_name_H-M   'P 1'
#
loop_
_entity.id
_entity.type
_entity.pdbx_description
1 polymer ?
#
loop_
_entity_poly.entity_id
_entity_poly.type
_entity_poly.pdbx_seq_one_letter_code
_entity_poly.pdbx_strand_id
1 'polypeptide(L)'
;PSDLQQRDGRGVRAGNEIAKHFAGNNVDVIIYAVEKSLDSYKFNLLHCKQTFISQLKSGAMGARTIDEGAMDEKSGMNFSEYMALLSGNTDLLDKAKLEKRIASLEGERKSFNKGKRDSEFKLESKTGELRNNTAFIDAMTEDWNRFLSVVQTDKEGNRLNIIKVDGVDSADEKVIGKRLQEIAKNATTGGLYTQVGELYGFPIKVVSERILKEGLEFTDNRFVVEGNYKYTYNNGHLAMADPLAAARNFLNAMERIPSIIDQYKAKNEVLEMEIPQLQEIAGKVWKKEDELKQLKSELAALDRKIQLELAPPTPEVAEKENEGQQ
;
A
#
# COMPACT_ATOMS: atom_id res chain seq x y z
N PRO A 1 30.20 1.14 25.53
CA PRO A 1 30.81 2.50 25.42
C PRO A 1 30.88 3.23 26.74
N SER A 2 29.82 3.18 27.59
CA SER A 2 29.78 3.91 28.86
C SER A 2 30.93 3.53 29.80
N ASP A 3 31.22 2.23 29.95
CA ASP A 3 32.28 1.76 30.85
C ASP A 3 33.69 2.15 30.36
N LEU A 4 33.90 2.13 29.04
CA LEU A 4 35.11 2.58 28.40
C LEU A 4 35.31 4.09 28.64
N GLN A 5 34.27 4.89 28.37
CA GLN A 5 34.30 6.33 28.62
C GLN A 5 34.50 6.69 30.10
N GLN A 6 33.89 5.94 31.02
CA GLN A 6 34.08 6.14 32.45
C GLN A 6 35.50 5.82 32.89
N ARG A 7 36.10 4.73 32.37
CA ARG A 7 37.47 4.36 32.65
C ARG A 7 38.46 5.41 32.14
N ASP A 8 38.32 5.80 30.88
CA ASP A 8 39.19 6.80 30.26
C ASP A 8 38.98 8.16 30.91
N GLY A 9 37.74 8.53 31.25
CA GLY A 9 37.43 9.75 31.99
C GLY A 9 38.03 9.81 33.39
N ARG A 10 38.40 8.71 34.03
CA ARG A 10 39.12 8.72 35.32
C ARG A 10 40.57 9.19 35.14
N GLY A 11 41.22 8.82 34.02
CA GLY A 11 42.57 9.27 33.70
C GLY A 11 42.65 10.73 33.25
N VAL A 12 41.64 11.17 32.49
CA VAL A 12 41.60 12.47 31.78
C VAL A 12 40.92 13.58 32.63
N ARG A 13 40.49 13.30 33.85
CA ARG A 13 39.79 14.29 34.70
C ARG A 13 40.61 15.55 34.94
N ALA A 14 39.93 16.69 34.91
CA ALA A 14 40.47 17.93 35.38
C ALA A 14 40.93 17.77 36.86
N GLY A 15 42.19 17.98 37.14
CA GLY A 15 42.76 17.77 38.47
C GLY A 15 43.71 16.56 38.58
N ASN A 16 44.06 15.90 37.45
CA ASN A 16 45.16 14.93 37.45
C ASN A 16 46.52 15.62 37.63
N GLU A 17 46.94 15.70 38.90
CA GLU A 17 48.20 16.39 39.27
C GLU A 17 49.42 15.73 38.62
N ILE A 18 49.41 14.42 38.42
CA ILE A 18 50.50 13.69 37.76
C ILE A 18 50.62 14.13 36.29
N ALA A 19 49.52 14.21 35.56
CA ALA A 19 49.54 14.67 34.17
C ALA A 19 49.99 16.12 34.06
N LYS A 20 49.60 16.99 34.98
CA LYS A 20 50.01 18.40 35.03
C LYS A 20 51.48 18.56 35.25
N HIS A 21 52.06 17.82 36.21
CA HIS A 21 53.46 17.99 36.61
C HIS A 21 54.43 17.23 35.71
N PHE A 22 54.10 16.10 35.21
CA PHE A 22 55.07 15.21 34.54
C PHE A 22 54.76 14.96 33.03
N ALA A 23 53.57 15.29 32.52
CA ALA A 23 53.18 14.98 31.15
C ALA A 23 52.60 16.18 30.39
N GLY A 24 52.91 17.42 30.80
CA GLY A 24 52.41 18.61 30.10
C GLY A 24 50.88 18.70 30.02
N ASN A 25 50.19 18.17 31.03
CA ASN A 25 48.72 18.03 31.09
C ASN A 25 48.10 17.11 30.01
N ASN A 26 48.87 16.18 29.46
CA ASN A 26 48.42 15.18 28.52
C ASN A 26 48.27 13.81 29.20
N VAL A 27 47.37 13.01 28.71
CA VAL A 27 47.16 11.62 29.11
C VAL A 27 47.01 10.78 27.85
N ASP A 28 47.92 9.82 27.69
CA ASP A 28 47.86 8.87 26.58
C ASP A 28 46.99 7.67 26.96
N VAL A 29 46.02 7.36 26.13
CA VAL A 29 45.22 6.14 26.25
C VAL A 29 45.73 5.13 25.24
N ILE A 30 46.46 4.11 25.72
CA ILE A 30 47.04 3.06 24.87
C ILE A 30 46.13 1.84 24.92
N ILE A 31 45.65 1.43 23.75
CA ILE A 31 44.78 0.27 23.58
C ILE A 31 45.59 -0.84 22.90
N TYR A 32 45.78 -1.94 23.60
CA TYR A 32 46.37 -3.14 23.03
C TYR A 32 45.28 -4.01 22.38
N ALA A 33 45.49 -4.36 21.12
CA ALA A 33 44.63 -5.30 20.41
C ALA A 33 45.48 -6.22 19.53
N VAL A 34 45.10 -7.46 19.46
CA VAL A 34 45.77 -8.44 18.58
C VAL A 34 45.07 -8.40 17.20
N GLU A 35 45.87 -8.22 16.17
CA GLU A 35 45.37 -8.22 14.77
C GLU A 35 44.75 -9.56 14.45
N LYS A 36 43.61 -9.53 13.70
CA LYS A 36 42.83 -10.74 13.34
C LYS A 36 42.30 -11.54 14.52
N SER A 37 42.03 -10.88 15.64
CA SER A 37 41.51 -11.48 16.87
C SER A 37 40.08 -10.98 17.21
N LEU A 38 39.49 -11.59 18.23
CA LEU A 38 38.21 -11.16 18.80
C LEU A 38 38.21 -9.71 19.28
N ASP A 39 39.37 -9.15 19.58
CA ASP A 39 39.52 -7.74 20.01
C ASP A 39 39.13 -6.77 18.89
N SER A 40 39.52 -7.04 17.65
CA SER A 40 39.13 -6.25 16.49
C SER A 40 37.60 -6.22 16.33
N TYR A 41 36.91 -7.34 16.54
CA TYR A 41 35.45 -7.42 16.54
C TYR A 41 34.84 -6.56 17.67
N LYS A 42 35.36 -6.68 18.89
CA LYS A 42 34.85 -5.89 20.03
C LYS A 42 35.02 -4.38 19.80
N PHE A 43 36.14 -3.95 19.22
CA PHE A 43 36.35 -2.53 18.91
C PHE A 43 35.39 -2.03 17.81
N ASN A 44 35.17 -2.83 16.79
CA ASN A 44 34.21 -2.49 15.73
C ASN A 44 32.79 -2.35 16.31
N LEU A 45 32.35 -3.29 17.13
CA LEU A 45 31.05 -3.23 17.82
C LEU A 45 30.94 -1.97 18.72
N LEU A 46 31.99 -1.62 19.45
CA LEU A 46 32.02 -0.42 20.29
C LEU A 46 31.95 0.86 19.44
N HIS A 47 32.71 0.91 18.34
CA HIS A 47 32.71 2.05 17.42
C HIS A 47 31.32 2.30 16.85
N CYS A 48 30.63 1.27 16.44
CA CYS A 48 29.31 1.36 15.89
C CYS A 48 28.27 1.79 16.93
N LYS A 49 28.31 1.25 18.14
CA LYS A 49 27.48 1.73 19.25
C LYS A 49 27.75 3.20 19.56
N GLN A 50 28.98 3.66 19.48
CA GLN A 50 29.35 5.05 19.67
C GLN A 50 28.80 5.94 18.56
N THR A 51 28.93 5.52 17.31
CA THR A 51 28.38 6.23 16.14
C THR A 51 26.88 6.41 16.24
N PHE A 52 26.15 5.34 16.63
CA PHE A 52 24.71 5.39 16.87
C PHE A 52 24.33 6.40 17.96
N ILE A 53 25.00 6.34 19.11
CA ILE A 53 24.76 7.27 20.21
C ILE A 53 25.00 8.73 19.76
N SER A 54 26.05 8.95 18.94
CA SER A 54 26.37 10.27 18.40
C SER A 54 25.30 10.77 17.41
N GLN A 55 24.83 9.90 16.54
CA GLN A 55 23.73 10.20 15.60
C GLN A 55 22.42 10.50 16.33
N LEU A 56 22.10 9.73 17.37
CA LEU A 56 20.91 9.96 18.20
C LEU A 56 20.98 11.33 18.92
N LYS A 57 22.15 11.67 19.46
CA LYS A 57 22.36 12.94 20.16
C LYS A 57 22.38 14.15 19.24
N SER A 58 22.88 14.01 18.01
CA SER A 58 22.94 15.09 17.01
C SER A 58 21.64 15.29 16.24
N GLY A 59 20.67 14.37 16.37
CA GLY A 59 19.43 14.37 15.58
C GLY A 59 19.63 13.99 14.11
N ALA A 60 20.87 13.72 13.69
CA ALA A 60 21.20 13.28 12.33
C ALA A 60 21.04 11.77 12.24
N MET A 61 19.77 11.29 12.17
CA MET A 61 19.49 9.87 11.99
C MET A 61 19.77 9.44 10.55
N GLY A 62 20.79 8.59 10.34
CA GLY A 62 21.06 7.91 9.07
C GLY A 62 20.06 6.78 8.79
N ALA A 63 20.41 5.53 8.99
CA ALA A 63 19.52 4.39 8.75
C ALA A 63 18.50 4.20 9.88
N ARG A 64 17.25 3.85 9.53
CA ARG A 64 16.15 3.61 10.49
C ARG A 64 16.29 2.34 11.34
N THR A 65 17.13 1.41 10.93
CA THR A 65 17.38 0.14 11.63
C THR A 65 18.88 -0.04 11.77
N ILE A 66 19.34 -0.20 13.01
CA ILE A 66 20.68 -0.64 13.32
C ILE A 66 20.55 -2.10 13.71
N ASP A 67 20.88 -2.96 12.78
CA ASP A 67 21.10 -4.37 13.05
C ASP A 67 22.55 -4.52 13.52
N GLU A 68 22.77 -5.16 14.66
CA GLU A 68 24.12 -5.42 15.18
C GLU A 68 24.96 -6.25 14.19
N GLY A 69 24.33 -6.93 13.23
CA GLY A 69 24.95 -7.67 12.13
C GLY A 69 25.02 -6.95 10.79
N ALA A 70 24.29 -5.81 10.62
CA ALA A 70 24.21 -5.08 9.35
C ALA A 70 25.12 -3.85 9.30
N MET A 71 26.11 -3.81 10.19
CA MET A 71 26.99 -2.68 10.30
C MET A 71 28.06 -2.72 9.23
N ASP A 72 27.86 -1.83 8.32
CA ASP A 72 28.84 -1.31 7.38
C ASP A 72 28.89 -1.95 5.99
N GLU A 73 28.12 -1.37 5.09
CA GLU A 73 28.40 -1.46 3.65
C GLU A 73 29.77 -0.81 3.30
N LYS A 74 30.42 -0.12 4.23
CA LYS A 74 31.66 0.62 3.95
C LYS A 74 32.94 0.13 4.59
N SER A 75 32.96 -0.68 5.63
CA SER A 75 34.21 -1.17 6.22
C SER A 75 34.12 -2.29 7.26
N GLY A 76 32.98 -2.85 7.60
CA GLY A 76 32.84 -3.82 8.67
C GLY A 76 32.57 -5.24 8.21
N MET A 77 33.45 -6.15 8.55
CA MET A 77 33.20 -7.60 8.47
C MET A 77 32.05 -7.97 9.40
N ASN A 78 31.12 -8.80 8.94
CA ASN A 78 30.11 -9.40 9.81
C ASN A 78 30.71 -10.46 10.72
N PHE A 79 29.94 -10.94 11.70
CA PHE A 79 30.43 -11.95 12.66
C PHE A 79 30.95 -13.21 11.98
N SER A 80 30.28 -13.68 10.91
CA SER A 80 30.69 -14.85 10.14
C SER A 80 32.03 -14.64 9.42
N GLU A 81 32.26 -13.45 8.87
CA GLU A 81 33.54 -13.06 8.26
C GLU A 81 34.68 -13.04 9.29
N TYR A 82 34.39 -12.57 10.50
CA TYR A 82 35.37 -12.60 11.61
C TYR A 82 35.69 -14.00 12.06
N MET A 83 34.70 -14.86 12.21
CA MET A 83 34.88 -16.27 12.56
C MET A 83 35.69 -17.02 11.50
N ALA A 84 35.45 -16.73 10.23
CA ALA A 84 36.21 -17.30 9.12
C ALA A 84 37.69 -16.89 9.16
N LEU A 85 37.97 -15.63 9.45
CA LEU A 85 39.33 -15.11 9.62
C LEU A 85 40.05 -15.73 10.83
N LEU A 86 39.33 -15.89 11.93
CA LEU A 86 39.88 -16.52 13.16
C LEU A 86 40.20 -18.00 12.95
N SER A 87 39.42 -18.71 12.16
CA SER A 87 39.63 -20.12 11.83
C SER A 87 40.77 -20.33 10.83
N GLY A 88 41.24 -19.28 10.17
CA GLY A 88 42.25 -19.37 9.11
C GLY A 88 41.72 -19.98 7.80
N ASN A 89 40.43 -20.27 7.72
CA ASN A 89 39.82 -20.93 6.57
C ASN A 89 39.18 -19.88 5.63
N THR A 90 39.78 -19.68 4.47
CA THR A 90 39.32 -18.75 3.44
C THR A 90 37.97 -19.14 2.86
N ASP A 91 37.63 -20.43 2.83
CA ASP A 91 36.37 -20.94 2.29
C ASP A 91 35.17 -20.50 3.16
N LEU A 92 35.35 -20.41 4.48
CA LEU A 92 34.31 -19.86 5.38
C LEU A 92 34.08 -18.36 5.14
N LEU A 93 35.12 -17.61 4.78
CA LEU A 93 34.99 -16.19 4.42
C LEU A 93 34.20 -16.02 3.12
N ASP A 94 34.53 -16.81 2.13
CA ASP A 94 33.85 -16.77 0.83
C ASP A 94 32.38 -17.23 0.94
N LYS A 95 32.11 -18.25 1.78
CA LYS A 95 30.75 -18.64 2.15
C LYS A 95 29.96 -17.47 2.74
N ALA A 96 30.50 -16.77 3.71
CA ALA A 96 29.83 -15.64 4.36
C ALA A 96 29.50 -14.51 3.37
N LYS A 97 30.42 -14.22 2.43
CA LYS A 97 30.19 -13.24 1.35
C LYS A 97 29.08 -13.67 0.40
N LEU A 98 29.08 -14.94 -0.01
CA LEU A 98 28.04 -15.52 -0.88
C LEU A 98 26.65 -15.48 -0.19
N GLU A 99 26.57 -15.90 1.07
CA GLU A 99 25.34 -15.85 1.86
C GLU A 99 24.78 -14.43 1.98
N LYS A 100 25.63 -13.43 2.26
CA LYS A 100 25.25 -12.03 2.31
C LYS A 100 24.71 -11.53 0.96
N ARG A 101 25.39 -11.89 -0.15
CA ARG A 101 24.94 -11.51 -1.50
C ARG A 101 23.62 -12.18 -1.87
N ILE A 102 23.45 -13.47 -1.56
CA ILE A 102 22.21 -14.21 -1.78
C ILE A 102 21.06 -13.58 -0.99
N ALA A 103 21.26 -13.31 0.30
CA ALA A 103 20.25 -12.68 1.15
C ALA A 103 19.79 -11.30 0.61
N SER A 104 20.75 -10.48 0.12
CA SER A 104 20.45 -9.20 -0.52
C SER A 104 19.58 -9.39 -1.77
N LEU A 105 19.96 -10.31 -2.67
CA LEU A 105 19.22 -10.60 -3.90
C LEU A 105 17.84 -11.20 -3.62
N GLU A 106 17.71 -12.06 -2.61
CA GLU A 106 16.40 -12.58 -2.18
C GLU A 106 15.48 -11.49 -1.63
N GLY A 107 16.04 -10.54 -0.88
CA GLY A 107 15.31 -9.36 -0.43
C GLY A 107 14.83 -8.49 -1.60
N GLU A 108 15.70 -8.23 -2.58
CA GLU A 108 15.34 -7.50 -3.80
C GLU A 108 14.24 -8.24 -4.58
N ARG A 109 14.36 -9.57 -4.77
CA ARG A 109 13.36 -10.39 -5.45
C ARG A 109 12.02 -10.36 -4.74
N LYS A 110 12.02 -10.47 -3.41
CA LYS A 110 10.80 -10.40 -2.59
C LYS A 110 10.09 -9.05 -2.76
N SER A 111 10.85 -7.95 -2.74
CA SER A 111 10.32 -6.60 -2.93
C SER A 111 9.78 -6.41 -4.34
N PHE A 112 10.50 -6.88 -5.37
CA PHE A 112 10.05 -6.86 -6.75
C PHE A 112 8.75 -7.64 -6.95
N ASN A 113 8.67 -8.87 -6.45
CA ASN A 113 7.48 -9.70 -6.57
C ASN A 113 6.27 -9.14 -5.80
N LYS A 114 6.52 -8.45 -4.67
CA LYS A 114 5.45 -7.72 -3.97
C LYS A 114 4.93 -6.58 -4.82
N GLY A 115 5.81 -5.71 -5.34
CA GLY A 115 5.40 -4.60 -6.20
C GLY A 115 4.67 -5.05 -7.47
N LYS A 116 5.12 -6.17 -8.07
CA LYS A 116 4.45 -6.79 -9.22
C LYS A 116 3.02 -7.21 -8.89
N ARG A 117 2.81 -7.97 -7.81
CA ARG A 117 1.47 -8.40 -7.36
C ARG A 117 0.55 -7.23 -7.02
N ASP A 118 1.09 -6.21 -6.36
CA ASP A 118 0.33 -4.99 -6.05
C ASP A 118 -0.12 -4.28 -7.34
N SER A 119 0.73 -4.30 -8.38
CA SER A 119 0.40 -3.74 -9.70
C SER A 119 -0.62 -4.59 -10.46
N GLU A 120 -0.52 -5.91 -10.39
CA GLU A 120 -1.50 -6.85 -10.98
C GLU A 120 -2.88 -6.66 -10.36
N PHE A 121 -2.98 -6.55 -9.04
CA PHE A 121 -4.24 -6.28 -8.35
C PHE A 121 -4.86 -4.92 -8.73
N LYS A 122 -4.02 -3.86 -8.81
CA LYS A 122 -4.48 -2.55 -9.26
C LYS A 122 -4.95 -2.57 -10.71
N LEU A 123 -4.25 -3.30 -11.57
CA LEU A 123 -4.60 -3.47 -12.98
C LEU A 123 -5.98 -4.12 -13.13
N GLU A 124 -6.23 -5.21 -12.42
CA GLU A 124 -7.53 -5.90 -12.42
C GLU A 124 -8.65 -4.97 -11.95
N SER A 125 -8.44 -4.28 -10.81
CA SER A 125 -9.41 -3.33 -10.26
C SER A 125 -9.74 -2.20 -11.24
N LYS A 126 -8.72 -1.56 -11.84
CA LYS A 126 -8.91 -0.44 -12.78
C LYS A 126 -9.53 -0.89 -14.10
N THR A 127 -9.18 -2.06 -14.58
CA THR A 127 -9.80 -2.64 -15.78
C THR A 127 -11.28 -2.96 -15.54
N GLY A 128 -11.60 -3.46 -14.33
CA GLY A 128 -12.99 -3.68 -13.91
C GLY A 128 -13.77 -2.36 -13.81
N GLU A 129 -13.16 -1.32 -13.25
CA GLU A 129 -13.77 0.01 -13.15
C GLU A 129 -14.03 0.61 -14.53
N LEU A 130 -13.06 0.56 -15.45
CA LEU A 130 -13.23 1.04 -16.83
C LEU A 130 -14.40 0.35 -17.53
N ARG A 131 -14.48 -0.98 -17.41
CA ARG A 131 -15.59 -1.76 -18.00
C ARG A 131 -16.94 -1.36 -17.41
N ASN A 132 -17.03 -1.20 -16.09
CA ASN A 132 -18.27 -0.79 -15.42
C ASN A 132 -18.67 0.64 -15.81
N ASN A 133 -17.72 1.57 -15.85
CA ASN A 133 -17.98 2.93 -16.27
C ASN A 133 -18.48 3.00 -17.71
N THR A 134 -17.89 2.20 -18.61
CA THR A 134 -18.34 2.11 -20.01
C THR A 134 -19.77 1.61 -20.09
N ALA A 135 -20.12 0.55 -19.37
CA ALA A 135 -21.48 0.05 -19.31
C ALA A 135 -22.47 1.08 -18.74
N PHE A 136 -22.06 1.88 -17.74
CA PHE A 136 -22.89 2.98 -17.23
C PHE A 136 -23.08 4.09 -18.26
N ILE A 137 -22.02 4.48 -19.00
CA ILE A 137 -22.11 5.46 -20.07
C ILE A 137 -23.09 5.00 -21.14
N ASP A 138 -23.01 3.74 -21.57
CA ASP A 138 -23.89 3.18 -22.58
C ASP A 138 -25.36 3.20 -22.11
N ALA A 139 -25.63 2.71 -20.90
CA ALA A 139 -26.97 2.71 -20.31
C ALA A 139 -27.54 4.14 -20.15
N MET A 140 -26.74 5.08 -19.69
CA MET A 140 -27.18 6.49 -19.55
C MET A 140 -27.37 7.16 -20.90
N THR A 141 -26.57 6.81 -21.91
CA THR A 141 -26.71 7.35 -23.27
C THR A 141 -28.00 6.84 -23.91
N GLU A 142 -28.37 5.59 -23.71
CA GLU A 142 -29.63 5.00 -24.16
C GLU A 142 -30.83 5.71 -23.49
N ASP A 143 -30.80 5.86 -22.17
CA ASP A 143 -31.84 6.56 -21.42
C ASP A 143 -31.96 8.04 -21.87
N TRP A 144 -30.85 8.73 -22.11
CA TRP A 144 -30.85 10.09 -22.60
C TRP A 144 -31.46 10.22 -23.99
N ASN A 145 -31.12 9.32 -24.91
CA ASN A 145 -31.72 9.28 -26.25
C ASN A 145 -33.21 8.98 -26.20
N ARG A 146 -33.63 8.04 -25.34
CA ARG A 146 -35.06 7.76 -25.10
C ARG A 146 -35.78 8.99 -24.54
N PHE A 147 -35.19 9.68 -23.57
CA PHE A 147 -35.76 10.93 -23.02
C PHE A 147 -35.87 12.00 -24.08
N LEU A 148 -34.86 12.23 -24.91
CA LEU A 148 -34.89 13.22 -25.99
C LEU A 148 -35.95 12.92 -27.05
N SER A 149 -36.29 11.65 -27.27
CA SER A 149 -37.32 11.25 -28.25
C SER A 149 -38.75 11.56 -27.81
N VAL A 150 -38.98 11.74 -26.51
CA VAL A 150 -40.32 11.94 -25.93
C VAL A 150 -40.53 13.29 -25.27
N VAL A 151 -39.43 13.98 -24.91
CA VAL A 151 -39.51 15.27 -24.22
C VAL A 151 -40.15 16.33 -25.11
N GLN A 152 -41.04 17.13 -24.53
CA GLN A 152 -41.68 18.25 -25.19
C GLN A 152 -41.04 19.57 -24.74
N THR A 153 -41.00 20.53 -25.64
CA THR A 153 -40.49 21.88 -25.40
C THR A 153 -41.55 22.96 -25.61
N ASP A 154 -41.44 24.05 -24.89
CA ASP A 154 -42.25 25.24 -25.13
C ASP A 154 -41.76 26.00 -26.37
N LYS A 155 -42.42 27.16 -26.65
CA LYS A 155 -42.06 28.01 -27.79
C LYS A 155 -40.69 28.68 -27.66
N GLU A 156 -40.18 28.73 -26.45
CA GLU A 156 -38.88 29.34 -26.09
C GLU A 156 -37.75 28.26 -26.07
N GLY A 157 -38.11 26.97 -26.29
CA GLY A 157 -37.14 25.87 -26.29
C GLY A 157 -36.88 25.26 -24.93
N ASN A 158 -37.59 25.72 -23.88
CA ASN A 158 -37.45 25.08 -22.55
C ASN A 158 -38.20 23.77 -22.51
N ARG A 159 -37.65 22.76 -21.83
CA ARG A 159 -38.31 21.46 -21.67
C ARG A 159 -39.51 21.57 -20.73
N LEU A 160 -40.63 21.04 -21.14
CA LEU A 160 -41.82 20.96 -20.31
C LEU A 160 -41.69 19.85 -19.26
N ASN A 161 -42.20 20.10 -18.06
CA ASN A 161 -42.17 19.09 -16.99
C ASN A 161 -43.48 18.29 -16.98
N ILE A 162 -43.59 17.32 -17.88
CA ILE A 162 -44.76 16.46 -17.98
C ILE A 162 -44.61 15.28 -17.03
N ILE A 163 -45.01 15.51 -15.81
CA ILE A 163 -44.94 14.55 -14.70
C ILE A 163 -46.38 14.13 -14.32
N LYS A 164 -46.55 12.83 -14.06
CA LYS A 164 -47.76 12.26 -13.47
C LYS A 164 -47.43 11.68 -12.12
N VAL A 165 -48.21 11.95 -11.10
CA VAL A 165 -48.02 11.44 -9.73
C VAL A 165 -49.29 10.78 -9.25
N ASP A 166 -49.14 9.64 -8.59
CA ASP A 166 -50.27 8.84 -8.10
C ASP A 166 -51.14 9.64 -7.14
N GLY A 167 -52.46 9.61 -7.43
CA GLY A 167 -53.46 10.32 -6.64
C GLY A 167 -53.65 11.82 -6.97
N VAL A 168 -53.06 12.29 -8.08
CA VAL A 168 -53.27 13.68 -8.59
C VAL A 168 -53.50 13.60 -10.10
N ASP A 169 -54.64 14.14 -10.54
CA ASP A 169 -54.96 14.35 -11.95
C ASP A 169 -54.92 15.86 -12.24
N SER A 170 -53.73 16.42 -12.32
CA SER A 170 -53.52 17.84 -12.56
C SER A 170 -52.21 18.06 -13.33
N ALA A 171 -52.24 19.02 -14.25
CA ALA A 171 -51.04 19.49 -14.94
C ALA A 171 -50.34 20.68 -14.21
N ASP A 172 -50.87 21.15 -13.10
CA ASP A 172 -50.28 22.22 -12.31
C ASP A 172 -49.11 21.67 -11.47
N GLU A 173 -47.92 22.11 -11.84
CA GLU A 173 -46.66 21.72 -11.13
C GLU A 173 -46.71 21.99 -9.62
N LYS A 174 -47.41 23.05 -9.16
CA LYS A 174 -47.53 23.34 -7.74
C LYS A 174 -48.40 22.30 -7.02
N VAL A 175 -49.49 21.86 -7.66
CA VAL A 175 -50.38 20.79 -7.11
C VAL A 175 -49.61 19.48 -7.03
N ILE A 176 -48.91 19.12 -8.10
CA ILE A 176 -48.07 17.92 -8.18
C ILE A 176 -46.96 17.99 -7.11
N GLY A 177 -46.28 19.12 -6.98
CA GLY A 177 -45.22 19.30 -6.00
C GLY A 177 -45.68 19.16 -4.56
N LYS A 178 -46.86 19.67 -4.20
CA LYS A 178 -47.46 19.46 -2.87
C LYS A 178 -47.71 17.96 -2.60
N ARG A 179 -48.24 17.26 -3.59
CA ARG A 179 -48.46 15.80 -3.44
C ARG A 179 -47.15 15.03 -3.25
N LEU A 180 -46.13 15.38 -3.99
CA LEU A 180 -44.77 14.80 -3.82
C LEU A 180 -44.18 15.09 -2.44
N GLN A 181 -44.37 16.31 -1.90
CA GLN A 181 -43.99 16.67 -0.53
C GLN A 181 -44.74 15.86 0.53
N GLU A 182 -46.04 15.57 0.30
CA GLU A 182 -46.80 14.68 1.19
C GLU A 182 -46.26 13.24 1.14
N ILE A 183 -45.97 12.73 -0.06
CA ILE A 183 -45.34 11.42 -0.19
C ILE A 183 -43.98 11.40 0.49
N ALA A 184 -43.17 12.46 0.33
CA ALA A 184 -41.85 12.58 0.97
C ALA A 184 -41.93 12.55 2.51
N LYS A 185 -43.01 13.07 3.11
CA LYS A 185 -43.23 13.05 4.55
C LYS A 185 -43.71 11.70 5.07
N ASN A 186 -44.55 11.01 4.29
CA ASN A 186 -45.36 9.90 4.78
C ASN A 186 -44.94 8.52 4.22
N ALA A 187 -44.07 8.48 3.22
CA ALA A 187 -43.67 7.21 2.61
C ALA A 187 -42.93 6.31 3.61
N THR A 188 -43.32 5.03 3.63
CA THR A 188 -42.72 3.97 4.42
C THR A 188 -42.56 2.73 3.53
N THR A 189 -41.45 2.66 2.81
CA THR A 189 -41.24 1.58 1.80
C THR A 189 -40.44 0.40 2.33
N GLY A 190 -39.94 0.47 3.55
CA GLY A 190 -39.13 -0.58 4.14
C GLY A 190 -37.82 -0.89 3.35
N GLY A 191 -37.26 0.09 2.69
CA GLY A 191 -36.04 -0.07 1.88
C GLY A 191 -36.30 -0.52 0.42
N LEU A 192 -37.57 -0.70 0.03
CA LEU A 192 -37.93 -1.08 -1.35
C LEU A 192 -38.26 0.16 -2.19
N TYR A 193 -37.86 0.15 -3.47
CA TYR A 193 -38.22 1.19 -4.42
C TYR A 193 -39.68 1.06 -4.82
N THR A 194 -40.55 1.96 -4.36
CA THR A 194 -41.99 1.96 -4.66
C THR A 194 -42.30 3.06 -5.66
N GLN A 195 -42.96 2.73 -6.74
CA GLN A 195 -43.37 3.70 -7.76
C GLN A 195 -44.45 4.63 -7.20
N VAL A 196 -44.31 5.92 -7.48
CA VAL A 196 -45.23 6.99 -7.05
C VAL A 196 -45.63 7.92 -8.18
N GLY A 197 -45.14 7.67 -9.38
CA GLY A 197 -45.47 8.44 -10.57
C GLY A 197 -44.59 8.09 -11.76
N GLU A 198 -44.65 8.92 -12.79
CA GLU A 198 -43.81 8.80 -13.99
C GLU A 198 -43.49 10.18 -14.58
N LEU A 199 -42.31 10.30 -15.19
CA LEU A 199 -41.90 11.45 -16.02
C LEU A 199 -41.59 10.92 -17.43
N TYR A 200 -42.39 11.31 -18.45
CA TYR A 200 -42.19 10.87 -19.82
C TYR A 200 -42.06 9.34 -20.00
N GLY A 201 -42.80 8.56 -19.20
CA GLY A 201 -42.72 7.09 -19.20
C GLY A 201 -41.53 6.52 -18.46
N PHE A 202 -40.72 7.35 -17.75
CA PHE A 202 -39.75 6.90 -16.78
C PHE A 202 -40.39 6.83 -15.39
N PRO A 203 -40.39 5.65 -14.71
CA PRO A 203 -40.96 5.52 -13.39
C PRO A 203 -40.26 6.43 -12.38
N ILE A 204 -41.04 7.15 -11.57
CA ILE A 204 -40.57 7.85 -10.41
C ILE A 204 -40.79 6.95 -9.19
N LYS A 205 -39.74 6.64 -8.48
CA LYS A 205 -39.79 5.78 -7.29
C LYS A 205 -39.30 6.48 -6.05
N VAL A 206 -39.87 6.12 -4.90
CA VAL A 206 -39.40 6.53 -3.57
C VAL A 206 -38.85 5.34 -2.82
N VAL A 207 -37.79 5.55 -2.06
CA VAL A 207 -37.23 4.58 -1.12
C VAL A 207 -37.11 5.22 0.26
N SER A 208 -37.55 4.51 1.30
CA SER A 208 -37.46 4.95 2.68
C SER A 208 -36.34 4.19 3.38
N GLU A 209 -35.31 4.90 3.83
CA GLU A 209 -34.22 4.35 4.62
C GLU A 209 -34.31 4.82 6.05
N ARG A 210 -34.00 3.93 7.00
CA ARG A 210 -33.88 4.32 8.40
C ARG A 210 -32.47 4.83 8.65
N ILE A 211 -32.38 6.04 9.16
CA ILE A 211 -31.12 6.67 9.54
C ILE A 211 -31.11 6.96 11.04
N LEU A 212 -30.00 6.69 11.69
CA LEU A 212 -29.80 7.01 13.10
C LEU A 212 -29.05 8.36 13.19
N LYS A 213 -29.69 9.39 13.77
CA LYS A 213 -29.05 10.66 14.09
C LYS A 213 -29.20 10.93 15.58
N GLU A 214 -28.09 11.16 16.26
CA GLU A 214 -28.07 11.51 17.70
C GLU A 214 -28.84 10.51 18.59
N GLY A 215 -28.87 9.22 18.21
CA GLY A 215 -29.59 8.18 18.95
C GLY A 215 -31.08 8.09 18.66
N LEU A 216 -31.62 8.91 17.75
CA LEU A 216 -33.00 8.89 17.30
C LEU A 216 -33.09 8.28 15.90
N GLU A 217 -34.10 7.43 15.65
CA GLU A 217 -34.39 6.89 14.34
C GLU A 217 -35.20 7.88 13.53
N PHE A 218 -34.76 8.19 12.33
CA PHE A 218 -35.48 9.00 11.35
C PHE A 218 -35.67 8.19 10.08
N THR A 219 -36.78 8.46 9.38
CA THR A 219 -37.01 7.95 8.03
C THR A 219 -36.52 8.97 7.03
N ASP A 220 -35.58 8.57 6.18
CA ASP A 220 -35.06 9.37 5.07
C ASP A 220 -35.69 8.89 3.76
N ASN A 221 -36.52 9.72 3.15
CA ASN A 221 -37.22 9.38 1.91
C ASN A 221 -36.50 10.01 0.72
N ARG A 222 -35.96 9.13 -0.15
CA ARG A 222 -35.24 9.54 -1.35
C ARG A 222 -35.99 9.11 -2.60
N PHE A 223 -35.97 9.96 -3.61
CA PHE A 223 -36.64 9.75 -4.89
C PHE A 223 -35.62 9.54 -5.99
N VAL A 224 -35.99 8.68 -6.92
CA VAL A 224 -35.22 8.39 -8.13
C VAL A 224 -36.13 8.38 -9.36
N VAL A 225 -35.57 8.75 -10.50
CA VAL A 225 -36.16 8.44 -11.81
C VAL A 225 -35.45 7.19 -12.33
N GLU A 226 -36.20 6.15 -12.64
CA GLU A 226 -35.63 4.88 -13.04
C GLU A 226 -35.64 4.72 -14.56
N GLY A 227 -34.44 4.56 -15.12
CA GLY A 227 -34.20 4.10 -16.48
C GLY A 227 -33.41 2.79 -16.44
N ASN A 228 -32.50 2.60 -17.36
CA ASN A 228 -31.45 1.60 -17.27
C ASN A 228 -30.51 1.94 -16.08
N TYR A 229 -30.47 3.23 -15.70
CA TYR A 229 -29.81 3.73 -14.51
C TYR A 229 -30.81 4.46 -13.60
N LYS A 230 -30.45 4.69 -12.33
CA LYS A 230 -31.27 5.46 -11.39
C LYS A 230 -30.76 6.87 -11.25
N TYR A 231 -31.55 7.83 -11.70
CA TYR A 231 -31.18 9.25 -11.71
C TYR A 231 -31.75 9.97 -10.50
N THR A 232 -30.92 10.80 -9.89
CA THR A 232 -31.30 11.63 -8.75
C THR A 232 -30.87 13.08 -8.94
N TYR A 233 -31.66 13.99 -8.41
CA TYR A 233 -31.28 15.37 -8.20
C TYR A 233 -31.26 15.64 -6.70
N ASN A 234 -30.33 16.47 -6.22
CA ASN A 234 -30.19 16.77 -4.79
C ASN A 234 -30.15 15.50 -3.90
N ASN A 235 -29.39 14.49 -4.31
CA ASN A 235 -29.26 13.18 -3.63
C ASN A 235 -30.62 12.47 -3.40
N GLY A 236 -31.65 12.77 -4.20
CA GLY A 236 -32.97 12.20 -4.09
C GLY A 236 -33.92 12.95 -3.13
N HIS A 237 -33.45 14.01 -2.47
CA HIS A 237 -34.31 14.80 -1.57
C HIS A 237 -35.10 15.86 -2.33
N LEU A 238 -36.38 16.02 -1.95
CA LEU A 238 -37.23 17.04 -2.52
C LEU A 238 -37.08 18.38 -1.79
N ALA A 239 -37.34 19.48 -2.48
CA ALA A 239 -37.46 20.79 -1.89
C ALA A 239 -38.76 20.91 -1.06
N MET A 240 -38.65 20.75 0.25
CA MET A 240 -39.82 20.72 1.14
C MET A 240 -40.46 22.08 1.36
N ALA A 241 -39.75 23.18 1.09
CA ALA A 241 -40.28 24.55 1.20
C ALA A 241 -40.89 25.08 -0.10
N ASP A 242 -40.56 24.50 -1.26
CA ASP A 242 -40.99 24.95 -2.58
C ASP A 242 -41.60 23.79 -3.37
N PRO A 243 -42.93 23.77 -3.55
CA PRO A 243 -43.60 22.74 -4.33
C PRO A 243 -43.22 22.74 -5.82
N LEU A 244 -42.94 23.90 -6.39
CA LEU A 244 -42.53 23.99 -7.80
C LEU A 244 -41.16 23.34 -8.00
N ALA A 245 -40.20 23.62 -7.14
CA ALA A 245 -38.88 23.00 -7.16
C ALA A 245 -38.98 21.47 -6.88
N ALA A 246 -39.90 21.04 -6.01
CA ALA A 246 -40.15 19.65 -5.76
C ALA A 246 -40.66 18.91 -7.00
N ALA A 247 -41.59 19.49 -7.77
CA ALA A 247 -42.08 18.93 -9.04
C ALA A 247 -41.00 18.84 -10.11
N ARG A 248 -40.11 19.86 -10.21
CA ARG A 248 -39.03 19.94 -11.20
C ARG A 248 -37.83 19.07 -10.89
N ASN A 249 -37.75 18.51 -9.68
CA ASN A 249 -36.63 17.69 -9.23
C ASN A 249 -36.30 16.55 -10.20
N PHE A 250 -37.30 15.94 -10.79
CA PHE A 250 -37.14 14.77 -11.67
C PHE A 250 -36.69 15.17 -13.08
N LEU A 251 -37.24 16.27 -13.64
CA LEU A 251 -36.75 16.83 -14.90
C LEU A 251 -35.27 17.26 -14.76
N ASN A 252 -34.92 17.93 -13.68
CA ASN A 252 -33.54 18.31 -13.38
C ASN A 252 -32.63 17.08 -13.26
N ALA A 253 -33.13 15.96 -12.71
CA ALA A 253 -32.36 14.71 -12.64
C ALA A 253 -32.02 14.16 -14.02
N MET A 254 -33.01 14.16 -14.95
CA MET A 254 -32.80 13.73 -16.33
C MET A 254 -31.90 14.68 -17.10
N GLU A 255 -32.01 15.98 -16.91
CA GLU A 255 -31.18 17.00 -17.58
C GLU A 255 -29.70 16.95 -17.17
N ARG A 256 -29.39 16.34 -16.04
CA ARG A 256 -28.00 16.13 -15.60
C ARG A 256 -27.32 14.95 -16.26
N ILE A 257 -28.04 14.08 -16.98
CA ILE A 257 -27.46 12.86 -17.59
C ILE A 257 -26.24 13.18 -18.47
N PRO A 258 -26.24 14.15 -19.39
CA PRO A 258 -25.05 14.47 -20.18
C PRO A 258 -23.82 14.81 -19.31
N SER A 259 -24.02 15.64 -18.28
CA SER A 259 -22.94 16.00 -17.37
C SER A 259 -22.39 14.81 -16.59
N ILE A 260 -23.24 13.85 -16.22
CA ILE A 260 -22.81 12.62 -15.54
C ILE A 260 -22.01 11.74 -16.53
N ILE A 261 -22.47 11.60 -17.76
CA ILE A 261 -21.75 10.90 -18.83
C ILE A 261 -20.36 11.47 -19.03
N ASP A 262 -20.26 12.82 -19.12
CA ASP A 262 -18.97 13.50 -19.31
C ASP A 262 -18.02 13.26 -18.12
N GLN A 263 -18.53 13.22 -16.90
CA GLN A 263 -17.74 12.89 -15.72
C GLN A 263 -17.18 11.44 -15.77
N TYR A 264 -18.00 10.48 -16.23
CA TYR A 264 -17.53 9.10 -16.39
C TYR A 264 -16.53 8.97 -17.55
N LYS A 265 -16.73 9.69 -18.66
CA LYS A 265 -15.76 9.74 -19.76
C LYS A 265 -14.41 10.28 -19.30
N ALA A 266 -14.41 11.39 -18.58
CA ALA A 266 -13.18 11.95 -18.02
C ALA A 266 -12.46 10.98 -17.06
N LYS A 267 -13.21 10.22 -16.26
CA LYS A 267 -12.61 9.15 -15.43
C LYS A 267 -12.02 8.03 -16.29
N ASN A 268 -12.69 7.64 -17.36
CA ASN A 268 -12.20 6.61 -18.26
C ASN A 268 -10.90 7.04 -18.97
N GLU A 269 -10.77 8.27 -19.39
CA GLU A 269 -9.53 8.81 -19.97
C GLU A 269 -8.33 8.64 -19.00
N VAL A 270 -8.53 8.89 -17.72
CA VAL A 270 -7.49 8.68 -16.70
C VAL A 270 -7.14 7.18 -16.57
N LEU A 271 -8.16 6.32 -16.52
CA LEU A 271 -7.98 4.88 -16.43
C LEU A 271 -7.24 4.31 -17.66
N GLU A 272 -7.59 4.78 -18.87
CA GLU A 272 -6.95 4.40 -20.13
C GLU A 272 -5.47 4.80 -20.21
N MET A 273 -5.07 5.87 -19.53
CA MET A 273 -3.66 6.24 -19.40
C MET A 273 -2.91 5.41 -18.34
N GLU A 274 -3.57 5.05 -17.24
CA GLU A 274 -2.93 4.33 -16.14
C GLU A 274 -2.81 2.82 -16.38
N ILE A 275 -3.80 2.21 -17.04
CA ILE A 275 -3.84 0.76 -17.31
C ILE A 275 -2.60 0.28 -18.08
N PRO A 276 -2.14 0.91 -19.19
CA PRO A 276 -0.93 0.50 -19.90
C PRO A 276 0.33 0.55 -19.04
N GLN A 277 0.46 1.55 -18.17
CA GLN A 277 1.60 1.67 -17.25
C GLN A 277 1.63 0.52 -16.24
N LEU A 278 0.46 0.17 -15.68
CA LEU A 278 0.33 -0.98 -14.78
C LEU A 278 0.60 -2.30 -15.50
N GLN A 279 0.16 -2.45 -16.75
CA GLN A 279 0.45 -3.61 -17.60
C GLN A 279 1.95 -3.77 -17.82
N GLU A 280 2.66 -2.67 -18.14
CA GLU A 280 4.11 -2.69 -18.31
C GLU A 280 4.81 -3.16 -17.02
N ILE A 281 4.41 -2.62 -15.85
CA ILE A 281 5.01 -3.01 -14.55
C ILE A 281 4.71 -4.47 -14.23
N ALA A 282 3.46 -4.89 -14.41
CA ALA A 282 3.02 -6.27 -14.16
C ALA A 282 3.71 -7.28 -15.11
N GLY A 283 4.05 -6.87 -16.34
CA GLY A 283 4.76 -7.68 -17.31
C GLY A 283 6.27 -7.80 -17.07
N LYS A 284 6.85 -6.99 -16.19
CA LYS A 284 8.29 -7.03 -15.93
C LYS A 284 8.72 -8.32 -15.26
N VAL A 285 9.92 -8.79 -15.66
CA VAL A 285 10.60 -9.95 -15.06
C VAL A 285 11.81 -9.47 -14.28
N TRP A 286 12.04 -10.08 -13.11
CA TRP A 286 13.21 -9.76 -12.31
C TRP A 286 14.49 -10.24 -13.01
N LYS A 287 15.40 -9.30 -13.32
CA LYS A 287 16.55 -9.56 -14.21
C LYS A 287 17.69 -10.34 -13.55
N LYS A 288 17.70 -10.43 -12.21
CA LYS A 288 18.81 -11.07 -11.47
C LYS A 288 18.49 -12.51 -11.02
N GLU A 289 17.49 -13.15 -11.62
CA GLU A 289 17.08 -14.53 -11.23
C GLU A 289 18.21 -15.54 -11.53
N ASP A 290 18.90 -15.37 -12.65
CA ASP A 290 20.00 -16.27 -13.03
C ASP A 290 21.25 -16.04 -12.17
N GLU A 291 21.58 -14.78 -11.83
CA GLU A 291 22.62 -14.44 -10.86
C GLU A 291 22.34 -15.11 -9.51
N LEU A 292 21.11 -15.03 -9.01
CA LEU A 292 20.73 -15.67 -7.75
C LEU A 292 20.85 -17.19 -7.79
N LYS A 293 20.45 -17.82 -8.90
CA LYS A 293 20.59 -19.28 -9.07
C LYS A 293 22.07 -19.71 -9.09
N GLN A 294 22.91 -18.95 -9.80
CA GLN A 294 24.35 -19.22 -9.89
C GLN A 294 25.00 -19.13 -8.52
N LEU A 295 24.76 -18.04 -7.77
CA LEU A 295 25.34 -17.86 -6.43
C LEU A 295 24.87 -18.95 -5.46
N LYS A 296 23.63 -19.41 -5.55
CA LYS A 296 23.14 -20.54 -4.75
C LYS A 296 23.85 -21.86 -5.11
N SER A 297 24.14 -22.08 -6.38
CA SER A 297 24.90 -23.24 -6.83
C SER A 297 26.34 -23.19 -6.34
N GLU A 298 26.99 -22.02 -6.41
CA GLU A 298 28.34 -21.79 -5.87
C GLU A 298 28.39 -22.01 -4.36
N LEU A 299 27.41 -21.48 -3.62
CA LEU A 299 27.30 -21.70 -2.18
C LEU A 299 27.17 -23.19 -1.83
N ALA A 300 26.32 -23.92 -2.55
CA ALA A 300 26.14 -25.36 -2.34
C ALA A 300 27.41 -26.18 -2.66
N ALA A 301 28.19 -25.74 -3.64
CA ALA A 301 29.48 -26.38 -3.95
C ALA A 301 30.52 -26.10 -2.85
N LEU A 302 30.57 -24.87 -2.36
CA LEU A 302 31.45 -24.45 -1.28
C LEU A 302 31.11 -25.14 0.04
N ASP A 303 29.83 -25.28 0.36
CA ASP A 303 29.34 -26.00 1.54
C ASP A 303 29.81 -27.47 1.53
N ARG A 304 29.72 -28.16 0.37
CA ARG A 304 30.22 -29.54 0.23
C ARG A 304 31.73 -29.61 0.45
N LYS A 305 32.50 -28.66 -0.09
CA LYS A 305 33.95 -28.60 0.09
C LYS A 305 34.30 -28.44 1.57
N ILE A 306 33.67 -27.49 2.26
CA ILE A 306 33.89 -27.26 3.70
C ILE A 306 33.51 -28.50 4.52
N GLN A 307 32.42 -29.19 4.21
CA GLN A 307 32.02 -30.42 4.91
C GLN A 307 33.01 -31.53 4.72
N LEU A 308 33.62 -31.70 3.54
CA LEU A 308 34.63 -32.71 3.26
C LEU A 308 35.94 -32.40 4.02
N GLU A 309 36.31 -31.14 4.16
CA GLU A 309 37.52 -30.74 4.89
C GLU A 309 37.34 -30.86 6.42
N LEU A 310 36.12 -30.68 6.92
CA LEU A 310 35.79 -30.81 8.34
C LEU A 310 35.39 -32.24 8.75
N ALA A 311 35.21 -33.15 7.79
CA ALA A 311 34.93 -34.55 8.10
C ALA A 311 36.11 -35.20 8.85
N PRO A 312 35.89 -35.86 9.98
CA PRO A 312 36.96 -36.56 10.66
C PRO A 312 37.54 -37.64 9.70
N PRO A 313 38.87 -37.85 9.73
CA PRO A 313 39.49 -38.89 8.89
C PRO A 313 38.77 -40.20 9.13
N THR A 314 38.34 -40.84 8.06
CA THR A 314 37.73 -42.17 8.10
C THR A 314 38.72 -43.07 8.83
N PRO A 315 38.33 -43.81 9.88
CA PRO A 315 39.27 -44.74 10.51
C PRO A 315 39.66 -45.77 9.46
N GLU A 316 40.94 -45.74 9.04
CA GLU A 316 41.54 -46.81 8.29
C GLU A 316 41.30 -48.10 9.08
N VAL A 317 40.65 -49.05 8.42
CA VAL A 317 40.49 -50.41 8.93
C VAL A 317 41.90 -50.94 9.12
N ALA A 318 42.36 -50.97 10.38
CA ALA A 318 43.57 -51.70 10.74
C ALA A 318 43.29 -53.14 10.39
N GLU A 319 43.74 -53.57 9.22
CA GLU A 319 43.85 -55.00 8.85
C GLU A 319 44.76 -55.66 9.90
N LYS A 320 44.18 -56.56 10.58
CA LYS A 320 44.85 -57.46 11.52
C LYS A 320 45.91 -58.21 10.76
N GLU A 321 47.14 -57.83 10.92
CA GLU A 321 48.25 -58.81 10.88
C GLU A 321 48.18 -59.63 12.18
N ASN A 322 47.51 -60.73 12.07
CA ASN A 322 47.59 -61.80 13.04
C ASN A 322 47.79 -63.10 12.27
N GLU A 323 49.00 -63.28 11.79
CA GLU A 323 49.50 -64.62 11.40
C GLU A 323 50.79 -64.89 12.13
N GLY A 324 50.70 -65.91 12.98
CA GLY A 324 51.74 -66.89 13.14
C GLY A 324 52.77 -66.62 14.20
N GLN A 325 52.52 -67.18 15.38
CA GLN A 325 53.55 -68.06 16.00
C GLN A 325 52.85 -68.96 17.01
N GLN A 326 53.13 -70.23 16.78
CA GLN A 326 52.91 -71.45 17.54
C GLN A 326 53.00 -71.29 19.05
#